data_4468eda2f0d54ed28e87a16e6654af51
#
_entry.id   4468eda2f0d54ed28e87a16e6654af51
#
_cell.length_a   1.000
_cell.length_b   1.000
_cell.length_c   1.000
_cell.angle_alpha   90.00
_cell.angle_beta   90.00
_cell.angle_gamma   90.00
#
_symmetry.space_group_name_H-M   'P 1'
#
loop_
_entity.id
_entity.type
_entity.pdbx_description
1 polymer ?
#
loop_
_entity_poly.entity_id
_entity_poly.type
_entity_poly.pdbx_seq_one_letter_code
_entity_poly.pdbx_strand_id
1 'polypeptide(L)'
;MPNNMEQENIQDNMQEMEAPLVQMQGVDVMNDDNLILSDVNITINKGEFVYLLGKVGSGKSSIIKTLIAELPLQKGAATVADFDLWKIKTSRIPFLRRKLGVVFQDFQLLMDRSVEDNLLFVLEATGWKKRGEMIARANEVLTMVGMQTKAHKMPHQLSGGEQQRVAIARALLNNPPVILADEPTGNLDEDTAADIMNLFMKIHAQYQPAVLMVTHNRELYKRYPGRVLICENGGVREMEQEIYFEI
;
A
#
# COMPACT_ATOMS: atom_id res chain seq x y z
N MET A 1 -52.81 -17.33 6.97
CA MET A 1 -52.05 -16.05 6.86
C MET A 1 -50.71 -16.29 7.49
N PRO A 2 -49.64 -16.38 6.73
CA PRO A 2 -48.30 -16.52 7.29
C PRO A 2 -47.77 -15.18 7.79
N ASN A 3 -47.01 -15.26 8.82
CA ASN A 3 -46.61 -14.29 9.81
C ASN A 3 -45.66 -13.22 9.26
N ASN A 4 -46.03 -11.95 9.35
CA ASN A 4 -45.20 -10.79 8.96
C ASN A 4 -43.89 -10.60 9.76
N MET A 5 -43.64 -11.42 10.77
CA MET A 5 -42.42 -11.32 11.61
C MET A 5 -41.19 -12.02 11.02
N GLU A 6 -41.35 -12.90 10.02
CA GLU A 6 -40.17 -13.56 9.38
C GLU A 6 -39.55 -12.74 8.23
N GLN A 7 -40.28 -11.76 7.70
CA GLN A 7 -39.77 -10.91 6.62
C GLN A 7 -38.96 -9.69 7.13
N GLU A 8 -39.19 -9.21 8.36
CA GLU A 8 -38.42 -8.12 8.96
C GLU A 8 -37.04 -8.56 9.44
N ASN A 9 -36.84 -9.84 9.79
CA ASN A 9 -35.53 -10.35 10.23
C ASN A 9 -34.52 -10.65 9.11
N ILE A 10 -34.94 -10.61 7.85
CA ILE A 10 -34.05 -10.85 6.69
C ILE A 10 -33.43 -9.54 6.19
N GLN A 11 -34.02 -8.38 6.49
CA GLN A 11 -33.49 -7.07 6.09
C GLN A 11 -32.45 -6.49 7.04
N ASP A 12 -32.40 -6.89 8.31
CA ASP A 12 -31.45 -6.37 9.31
C ASP A 12 -30.08 -7.08 9.30
N ASN A 13 -29.88 -8.14 8.49
CA ASN A 13 -28.60 -8.87 8.38
C ASN A 13 -27.80 -8.57 7.09
N MET A 14 -28.17 -7.58 6.32
CA MET A 14 -27.23 -6.94 5.39
C MET A 14 -26.35 -5.98 6.20
N GLN A 15 -25.33 -6.52 6.90
CA GLN A 15 -24.17 -5.71 7.26
C GLN A 15 -23.80 -4.92 6.00
N GLU A 16 -23.84 -3.59 6.09
CA GLU A 16 -23.29 -2.71 5.06
C GLU A 16 -21.84 -3.18 4.85
N MET A 17 -21.62 -3.95 3.80
CA MET A 17 -20.26 -4.32 3.41
C MET A 17 -19.59 -3.02 3.02
N GLU A 18 -18.68 -2.52 3.89
CA GLU A 18 -17.87 -1.34 3.55
C GLU A 18 -17.29 -1.56 2.15
N ALA A 19 -17.41 -0.55 1.30
CA ALA A 19 -16.85 -0.63 -0.06
C ALA A 19 -15.34 -0.91 0.01
N PRO A 20 -14.81 -1.74 -0.90
CA PRO A 20 -13.39 -2.07 -0.89
C PRO A 20 -12.53 -0.81 -1.05
N LEU A 21 -11.41 -0.76 -0.33
CA LEU A 21 -10.49 0.38 -0.40
C LEU A 21 -9.65 0.39 -1.67
N VAL A 22 -9.45 -0.76 -2.30
CA VAL A 22 -8.85 -0.88 -3.63
C VAL A 22 -9.70 -1.83 -4.45
N GLN A 23 -10.13 -1.40 -5.62
CA GLN A 23 -10.84 -2.24 -6.58
C GLN A 23 -10.34 -1.97 -7.99
N MET A 24 -10.02 -3.03 -8.71
CA MET A 24 -9.73 -3.03 -10.14
C MET A 24 -10.62 -4.09 -10.80
N GLN A 25 -11.30 -3.75 -11.87
CA GLN A 25 -12.22 -4.63 -12.60
C GLN A 25 -11.96 -4.54 -14.10
N GLY A 26 -11.48 -5.64 -14.69
CA GLY A 26 -11.18 -5.71 -16.11
C GLY A 26 -10.16 -4.69 -16.59
N VAL A 27 -9.19 -4.33 -15.74
CA VAL A 27 -8.24 -3.25 -16.01
C VAL A 27 -7.11 -3.75 -16.90
N ASP A 28 -6.87 -3.05 -18.01
CA ASP A 28 -5.63 -3.19 -18.77
C ASP A 28 -4.60 -2.19 -18.22
N VAL A 29 -3.47 -2.71 -17.74
CA VAL A 29 -2.35 -1.91 -17.25
C VAL A 29 -1.43 -1.61 -18.42
N MET A 30 -1.34 -0.32 -18.76
CA MET A 30 -0.55 0.17 -19.89
C MET A 30 0.67 0.96 -19.39
N ASN A 31 1.76 0.89 -20.14
CA ASN A 31 2.87 1.82 -20.00
C ASN A 31 3.10 2.45 -21.38
N ASP A 32 2.74 3.71 -21.50
CA ASP A 32 2.53 4.37 -22.80
C ASP A 32 1.57 3.54 -23.67
N ASP A 33 1.99 3.12 -24.86
CA ASP A 33 1.20 2.30 -25.77
C ASP A 33 1.40 0.78 -25.59
N ASN A 34 2.22 0.36 -24.61
CA ASN A 34 2.51 -1.04 -24.38
C ASN A 34 1.57 -1.65 -23.34
N LEU A 35 0.83 -2.68 -23.71
CA LEU A 35 0.04 -3.49 -22.78
C LEU A 35 0.98 -4.34 -21.92
N ILE A 36 0.95 -4.10 -20.61
CA ILE A 36 1.75 -4.83 -19.62
C ILE A 36 0.95 -5.97 -19.02
N LEU A 37 -0.28 -5.68 -18.58
CA LEU A 37 -1.21 -6.68 -18.03
C LEU A 37 -2.59 -6.44 -18.60
N SER A 38 -3.34 -7.50 -18.84
CA SER A 38 -4.71 -7.46 -19.33
C SER A 38 -5.70 -8.04 -18.32
N ASP A 39 -6.90 -7.49 -18.31
CA ASP A 39 -8.03 -7.97 -17.52
C ASP A 39 -7.70 -8.15 -16.02
N VAL A 40 -7.01 -7.18 -15.44
CA VAL A 40 -6.62 -7.23 -14.02
C VAL A 40 -7.84 -7.02 -13.13
N ASN A 41 -8.08 -7.99 -12.24
CA ASN A 41 -9.14 -7.98 -11.25
C ASN A 41 -8.51 -8.10 -9.86
N ILE A 42 -8.63 -7.04 -9.04
CA ILE A 42 -8.09 -6.97 -7.67
C ILE A 42 -9.14 -6.28 -6.79
N THR A 43 -9.43 -6.88 -5.64
CA THR A 43 -10.26 -6.27 -4.60
C THR A 43 -9.52 -6.38 -3.28
N ILE A 44 -9.36 -5.27 -2.56
CA ILE A 44 -8.73 -5.23 -1.23
C ILE A 44 -9.63 -4.43 -0.30
N ASN A 45 -10.07 -5.09 0.77
CA ASN A 45 -10.92 -4.49 1.79
C ASN A 45 -10.07 -3.84 2.88
N LYS A 46 -10.69 -3.04 3.71
CA LYS A 46 -10.08 -2.48 4.92
C LYS A 46 -9.57 -3.60 5.83
N GLY A 47 -8.36 -3.42 6.37
CA GLY A 47 -7.73 -4.42 7.22
C GLY A 47 -7.23 -5.68 6.49
N GLU A 48 -7.28 -5.75 5.16
CA GLU A 48 -6.64 -6.83 4.43
C GLU A 48 -5.16 -6.57 4.17
N PHE A 49 -4.34 -7.61 4.33
CA PHE A 49 -2.96 -7.62 3.90
C PHE A 49 -2.82 -8.55 2.70
N VAL A 50 -2.48 -7.99 1.54
CA VAL A 50 -2.43 -8.71 0.26
C VAL A 50 -1.02 -8.66 -0.30
N TYR A 51 -0.47 -9.83 -0.61
CA TYR A 51 0.78 -9.97 -1.37
C TYR A 51 0.48 -10.08 -2.85
N LEU A 52 1.21 -9.34 -3.67
CA LEU A 52 1.24 -9.53 -5.13
C LEU A 52 2.59 -10.11 -5.53
N LEU A 53 2.63 -11.41 -5.75
CA LEU A 53 3.82 -12.15 -6.12
C LEU A 53 3.99 -12.20 -7.63
N GLY A 54 5.23 -12.26 -8.10
CA GLY A 54 5.55 -12.46 -9.50
C GLY A 54 7.03 -12.23 -9.79
N LYS A 55 7.48 -12.71 -10.93
CA LYS A 55 8.87 -12.53 -11.38
C LYS A 55 9.19 -11.04 -11.58
N VAL A 56 10.47 -10.68 -11.56
CA VAL A 56 10.92 -9.34 -11.95
C VAL A 56 10.46 -9.07 -13.39
N GLY A 57 9.92 -7.88 -13.65
CA GLY A 57 9.38 -7.50 -14.96
C GLY A 57 7.96 -8.03 -15.28
N SER A 58 7.26 -8.70 -14.35
CA SER A 58 5.90 -9.20 -14.61
C SER A 58 4.79 -8.15 -14.60
N GLY A 59 5.09 -6.88 -14.31
CA GLY A 59 4.10 -5.79 -14.30
C GLY A 59 3.59 -5.37 -12.91
N LYS A 60 4.09 -5.95 -11.81
CA LYS A 60 3.64 -5.65 -10.44
C LYS A 60 3.72 -4.17 -10.06
N SER A 61 4.88 -3.55 -10.31
CA SER A 61 5.08 -2.11 -10.04
C SER A 61 4.19 -1.22 -10.91
N SER A 62 3.82 -1.69 -12.12
CA SER A 62 2.88 -0.97 -12.99
C SER A 62 1.47 -0.94 -12.40
N ILE A 63 1.06 -1.98 -11.66
CA ILE A 63 -0.20 -1.96 -10.89
C ILE A 63 -0.15 -0.85 -9.84
N ILE A 64 0.92 -0.77 -9.03
CA ILE A 64 1.08 0.31 -8.04
C ILE A 64 1.03 1.69 -8.73
N LYS A 65 1.75 1.86 -9.85
CA LYS A 65 1.76 3.11 -10.62
C LYS A 65 0.38 3.48 -11.15
N THR A 66 -0.44 2.51 -11.56
CA THR A 66 -1.84 2.74 -11.95
C THR A 66 -2.67 3.19 -10.75
N LEU A 67 -2.53 2.52 -9.59
CA LEU A 67 -3.28 2.84 -8.37
C LEU A 67 -2.97 4.24 -7.81
N ILE A 68 -1.75 4.75 -7.99
CA ILE A 68 -1.36 6.12 -7.59
C ILE A 68 -1.60 7.16 -8.69
N ALA A 69 -2.27 6.77 -9.79
CA ALA A 69 -2.52 7.59 -10.98
C ALA A 69 -1.22 8.20 -11.56
N GLU A 70 -0.14 7.42 -11.62
CA GLU A 70 1.07 7.73 -12.40
C GLU A 70 0.91 7.19 -13.83
N LEU A 71 0.38 5.97 -13.98
CA LEU A 71 -0.06 5.43 -15.26
C LEU A 71 -1.57 5.67 -15.42
N PRO A 72 -2.02 6.19 -16.58
CA PRO A 72 -3.42 6.46 -16.81
C PRO A 72 -4.22 5.17 -16.99
N LEU A 73 -5.45 5.14 -16.45
CA LEU A 73 -6.40 4.06 -16.69
C LEU A 73 -6.98 4.23 -18.11
N GLN A 74 -6.79 3.24 -18.97
CA GLN A 74 -7.25 3.28 -20.37
C GLN A 74 -8.42 2.33 -20.64
N LYS A 75 -8.55 1.23 -19.85
CA LYS A 75 -9.64 0.26 -19.94
C LYS A 75 -9.95 -0.32 -18.57
N GLY A 76 -11.20 -0.74 -18.38
CA GLY A 76 -11.70 -1.26 -17.11
C GLY A 76 -12.15 -0.18 -16.14
N ALA A 77 -12.40 -0.55 -14.91
CA ALA A 77 -12.75 0.36 -13.82
C ALA A 77 -11.80 0.16 -12.65
N ALA A 78 -11.38 1.25 -12.01
CA ALA A 78 -10.58 1.18 -10.80
C ALA A 78 -10.96 2.28 -9.82
N THR A 79 -11.10 1.89 -8.54
CA THR A 79 -11.32 2.82 -7.43
C THR A 79 -10.26 2.59 -6.35
N VAL A 80 -9.77 3.66 -5.74
CA VAL A 80 -8.81 3.61 -4.63
C VAL A 80 -9.17 4.68 -3.62
N ALA A 81 -9.39 4.28 -2.36
CA ALA A 81 -9.73 5.20 -1.26
C ALA A 81 -10.81 6.23 -1.67
N ASP A 82 -11.92 5.74 -2.27
CA ASP A 82 -13.08 6.50 -2.77
C ASP A 82 -12.81 7.36 -4.03
N PHE A 83 -11.64 7.25 -4.64
CA PHE A 83 -11.34 7.92 -5.90
C PHE A 83 -11.54 6.98 -7.08
N ASP A 84 -12.41 7.37 -8.02
CA ASP A 84 -12.48 6.75 -9.33
C ASP A 84 -11.28 7.21 -10.17
N LEU A 85 -10.50 6.24 -10.67
CA LEU A 85 -9.32 6.49 -11.49
C LEU A 85 -9.67 6.70 -12.97
N TRP A 86 -10.90 6.38 -13.41
CA TRP A 86 -11.31 6.58 -14.79
C TRP A 86 -11.31 8.05 -15.14
N LYS A 87 -10.38 8.47 -16.00
CA LYS A 87 -10.20 9.87 -16.42
C LYS A 87 -10.07 10.84 -15.23
N ILE A 88 -9.40 10.39 -14.16
CA ILE A 88 -9.14 11.24 -13.00
C ILE A 88 -8.46 12.54 -13.44
N LYS A 89 -9.03 13.67 -13.02
CA LYS A 89 -8.46 14.99 -13.35
C LYS A 89 -7.12 15.18 -12.62
N THR A 90 -6.12 15.73 -13.30
CA THR A 90 -4.79 16.01 -12.72
C THR A 90 -4.87 16.78 -11.41
N SER A 91 -5.83 17.71 -11.27
CA SER A 91 -6.07 18.46 -10.04
C SER A 91 -6.56 17.59 -8.86
N ARG A 92 -7.09 16.39 -9.11
CA ARG A 92 -7.58 15.47 -8.10
C ARG A 92 -6.51 14.47 -7.63
N ILE A 93 -5.46 14.22 -8.44
CA ILE A 93 -4.38 13.28 -8.13
C ILE A 93 -3.68 13.59 -6.80
N PRO A 94 -3.34 14.85 -6.44
CA PRO A 94 -2.76 15.14 -5.13
C PRO A 94 -3.65 14.74 -3.95
N PHE A 95 -4.97 14.81 -4.10
CA PHE A 95 -5.92 14.42 -3.05
C PHE A 95 -6.00 12.89 -2.91
N LEU A 96 -5.98 12.15 -4.02
CA LEU A 96 -5.83 10.70 -4.02
C LEU A 96 -4.54 10.31 -3.29
N ARG A 97 -3.38 10.85 -3.71
CA ARG A 97 -2.07 10.49 -3.15
C ARG A 97 -1.94 10.81 -1.65
N ARG A 98 -2.70 11.77 -1.11
CA ARG A 98 -2.79 12.04 0.34
C ARG A 98 -3.44 10.89 1.13
N LYS A 99 -4.30 10.10 0.48
CA LYS A 99 -4.95 8.92 1.07
C LYS A 99 -4.11 7.66 0.98
N LEU A 100 -2.95 7.73 0.31
CA LEU A 100 -2.09 6.57 0.06
C LEU A 100 -0.77 6.72 0.80
N GLY A 101 -0.36 5.67 1.49
CA GLY A 101 1.01 5.50 1.97
C GLY A 101 1.78 4.68 0.94
N VAL A 102 2.78 5.27 0.28
CA VAL A 102 3.56 4.54 -0.72
C VAL A 102 4.97 4.32 -0.20
N VAL A 103 5.43 3.06 -0.28
CA VAL A 103 6.78 2.64 0.13
C VAL A 103 7.45 1.98 -1.07
N PHE A 104 8.57 2.53 -1.53
CA PHE A 104 9.32 2.03 -2.68
C PHE A 104 10.58 1.29 -2.25
N GLN A 105 11.11 0.44 -3.13
CA GLN A 105 12.33 -0.33 -2.95
C GLN A 105 13.58 0.54 -2.79
N ASP A 106 13.66 1.67 -3.50
CA ASP A 106 14.79 2.62 -3.52
C ASP A 106 14.64 3.77 -2.52
N PHE A 107 13.77 3.61 -1.52
CA PHE A 107 13.45 4.54 -0.44
C PHE A 107 12.90 5.89 -0.90
N GLN A 108 13.38 6.46 -2.00
CA GLN A 108 13.02 7.76 -2.58
C GLN A 108 13.05 8.90 -1.54
N LEU A 109 14.08 8.92 -0.71
CA LEU A 109 14.32 10.02 0.23
C LEU A 109 15.05 11.18 -0.47
N LEU A 110 14.71 12.40 -0.07
CA LEU A 110 15.40 13.60 -0.51
C LEU A 110 16.78 13.64 0.15
N MET A 111 17.83 13.44 -0.63
CA MET A 111 19.22 13.27 -0.13
C MET A 111 19.85 14.56 0.37
N ASP A 112 19.29 15.72 0.00
CA ASP A 112 19.71 17.07 0.38
C ASP A 112 19.04 17.58 1.66
N ARG A 113 18.23 16.75 2.32
CA ARG A 113 17.43 17.09 3.51
C ARG A 113 17.61 16.07 4.63
N SER A 114 17.47 16.55 5.88
CA SER A 114 17.44 15.67 7.04
C SER A 114 16.23 14.72 7.02
N VAL A 115 16.24 13.71 7.89
CA VAL A 115 15.08 12.81 8.09
C VAL A 115 13.84 13.62 8.46
N GLU A 116 13.95 14.56 9.42
CA GLU A 116 12.83 15.42 9.81
C GLU A 116 12.33 16.27 8.64
N ASP A 117 13.23 16.91 7.89
CA ASP A 117 12.86 17.75 6.74
C ASP A 117 12.24 16.96 5.59
N ASN A 118 12.61 15.70 5.39
CA ASN A 118 11.92 14.78 4.47
C ASN A 118 10.44 14.60 4.86
N LEU A 119 10.14 14.46 6.15
CA LEU A 119 8.78 14.28 6.64
C LEU A 119 8.00 15.60 6.59
N LEU A 120 8.61 16.69 7.04
CA LEU A 120 7.99 18.01 7.04
C LEU A 120 7.65 18.48 5.63
N PHE A 121 8.50 18.20 4.65
CA PHE A 121 8.24 18.51 3.24
C PHE A 121 6.95 17.85 2.74
N VAL A 122 6.72 16.58 3.10
CA VAL A 122 5.49 15.88 2.70
C VAL A 122 4.27 16.47 3.40
N LEU A 123 4.36 16.79 4.69
CA LEU A 123 3.26 17.42 5.44
C LEU A 123 2.89 18.79 4.83
N GLU A 124 3.88 19.62 4.49
CA GLU A 124 3.65 20.89 3.78
C GLU A 124 2.97 20.68 2.44
N ALA A 125 3.49 19.77 1.61
CA ALA A 125 2.94 19.44 0.30
C ALA A 125 1.52 18.88 0.37
N THR A 126 1.17 18.22 1.49
CA THR A 126 -0.18 17.69 1.71
C THR A 126 -1.13 18.65 2.43
N GLY A 127 -0.69 19.90 2.66
CA GLY A 127 -1.57 21.01 3.06
C GLY A 127 -1.60 21.29 4.55
N TRP A 128 -0.71 20.70 5.35
CA TRP A 128 -0.57 21.09 6.75
C TRP A 128 -0.02 22.52 6.84
N LYS A 129 -0.52 23.31 7.80
CA LYS A 129 -0.21 24.75 7.91
C LYS A 129 0.56 25.11 9.17
N LYS A 130 0.36 24.37 10.25
CA LYS A 130 0.93 24.70 11.55
C LYS A 130 2.21 23.91 11.79
N ARG A 131 3.35 24.60 11.80
CA ARG A 131 4.68 23.99 11.99
C ARG A 131 4.77 23.12 13.23
N GLY A 132 4.19 23.53 14.35
CA GLY A 132 4.19 22.75 15.60
C GLY A 132 3.45 21.42 15.47
N GLU A 133 2.29 21.39 14.79
CA GLU A 133 1.53 20.17 14.53
C GLU A 133 2.32 19.23 13.59
N MET A 134 3.00 19.79 12.58
CA MET A 134 3.83 19.02 11.64
C MET A 134 5.00 18.35 12.36
N ILE A 135 5.72 19.09 13.22
CA ILE A 135 6.84 18.53 14.01
C ILE A 135 6.33 17.44 14.96
N ALA A 136 5.20 17.66 15.63
CA ALA A 136 4.59 16.66 16.51
C ALA A 136 4.25 15.39 15.75
N ARG A 137 3.65 15.52 14.55
CA ARG A 137 3.31 14.36 13.69
C ARG A 137 4.56 13.65 13.15
N ALA A 138 5.57 14.38 12.72
CA ALA A 138 6.85 13.80 12.30
C ALA A 138 7.50 12.98 13.42
N ASN A 139 7.56 13.52 14.64
CA ASN A 139 8.10 12.81 15.80
C ASN A 139 7.28 11.57 16.16
N GLU A 140 5.95 11.64 16.08
CA GLU A 140 5.06 10.51 16.31
C GLU A 140 5.38 9.34 15.36
N VAL A 141 5.40 9.60 14.03
CA VAL A 141 5.70 8.53 13.06
C VAL A 141 7.14 8.03 13.15
N LEU A 142 8.12 8.90 13.48
CA LEU A 142 9.50 8.46 13.72
C LEU A 142 9.60 7.55 14.94
N THR A 143 8.81 7.81 15.99
CA THR A 143 8.73 6.95 17.16
C THR A 143 8.13 5.59 16.81
N MET A 144 7.05 5.55 16.00
CA MET A 144 6.43 4.31 15.55
C MET A 144 7.42 3.38 14.83
N VAL A 145 8.33 3.95 14.04
CA VAL A 145 9.32 3.17 13.28
C VAL A 145 10.68 3.04 13.99
N GLY A 146 10.83 3.57 15.21
CA GLY A 146 12.06 3.49 16.01
C GLY A 146 13.19 4.39 15.52
N MET A 147 12.87 5.53 14.88
CA MET A 147 13.84 6.47 14.29
C MET A 147 13.88 7.84 14.98
N GLN A 148 13.23 8.02 16.12
CA GLN A 148 13.09 9.30 16.82
C GLN A 148 14.44 9.97 17.16
N THR A 149 15.50 9.19 17.46
CA THR A 149 16.80 9.74 17.80
C THR A 149 17.62 10.15 16.57
N LYS A 150 17.14 9.86 15.36
CA LYS A 150 17.84 10.09 14.09
C LYS A 150 17.20 11.15 13.21
N ALA A 151 16.24 11.92 13.73
CA ALA A 151 15.52 12.97 13.00
C ALA A 151 16.45 14.01 12.32
N HIS A 152 17.57 14.33 12.95
CA HIS A 152 18.57 15.29 12.46
C HIS A 152 19.55 14.71 11.43
N LYS A 153 19.56 13.39 11.21
CA LYS A 153 20.48 12.74 10.27
C LYS A 153 20.08 12.99 8.82
N MET A 154 21.10 12.99 7.94
CA MET A 154 20.88 12.96 6.49
C MET A 154 20.70 11.51 6.02
N PRO A 155 19.94 11.24 4.93
CA PRO A 155 19.72 9.87 4.45
C PRO A 155 20.99 9.07 4.22
N HIS A 156 22.04 9.69 3.67
CA HIS A 156 23.34 9.03 3.43
C HIS A 156 24.09 8.60 4.71
N GLN A 157 23.66 9.07 5.89
CA GLN A 157 24.21 8.69 7.19
C GLN A 157 23.44 7.49 7.82
N LEU A 158 22.44 6.96 7.13
CA LEU A 158 21.59 5.87 7.58
C LEU A 158 21.91 4.57 6.84
N SER A 159 21.77 3.44 7.54
CA SER A 159 21.76 2.13 6.88
C SER A 159 20.54 1.97 5.97
N GLY A 160 20.54 0.99 5.05
CA GLY A 160 19.42 0.72 4.17
C GLY A 160 18.11 0.43 4.95
N GLY A 161 18.18 -0.37 6.01
CA GLY A 161 17.03 -0.64 6.86
C GLY A 161 16.51 0.61 7.60
N GLU A 162 17.40 1.52 8.01
CA GLU A 162 17.01 2.80 8.61
C GLU A 162 16.36 3.73 7.59
N GLN A 163 16.88 3.79 6.37
CA GLN A 163 16.26 4.54 5.28
C GLN A 163 14.87 4.00 4.96
N GLN A 164 14.69 2.68 4.96
CA GLN A 164 13.39 2.05 4.76
C GLN A 164 12.41 2.37 5.89
N ARG A 165 12.86 2.38 7.15
CA ARG A 165 12.03 2.83 8.29
C ARG A 165 11.58 4.28 8.11
N VAL A 166 12.43 5.17 7.64
CA VAL A 166 12.08 6.56 7.33
C VAL A 166 11.07 6.64 6.17
N ALA A 167 11.24 5.83 5.12
CA ALA A 167 10.28 5.75 4.02
C ALA A 167 8.90 5.27 4.49
N ILE A 168 8.85 4.29 5.41
CA ILE A 168 7.62 3.84 6.05
C ILE A 168 7.01 4.96 6.92
N ALA A 169 7.82 5.66 7.75
CA ALA A 169 7.34 6.80 8.54
C ALA A 169 6.70 7.87 7.63
N ARG A 170 7.35 8.19 6.50
CA ARG A 170 6.82 9.12 5.51
C ARG A 170 5.46 8.66 4.95
N ALA A 171 5.32 7.38 4.65
CA ALA A 171 4.08 6.82 4.16
C ALA A 171 2.93 6.94 5.18
N LEU A 172 3.22 6.93 6.48
CA LEU A 172 2.23 6.98 7.56
C LEU A 172 1.77 8.40 7.94
N LEU A 173 2.40 9.46 7.42
CA LEU A 173 2.19 10.85 7.86
C LEU A 173 0.71 11.29 7.83
N ASN A 174 -0.04 10.91 6.83
CA ASN A 174 -1.44 11.31 6.65
C ASN A 174 -2.46 10.24 7.11
N ASN A 175 -2.06 9.27 7.94
CA ASN A 175 -2.91 8.14 8.35
C ASN A 175 -3.63 7.49 7.17
N PRO A 176 -2.89 6.96 6.18
CA PRO A 176 -3.48 6.47 4.95
C PRO A 176 -4.36 5.23 5.20
N PRO A 177 -5.58 5.17 4.65
CA PRO A 177 -6.38 3.95 4.67
C PRO A 177 -5.81 2.83 3.78
N VAL A 178 -4.93 3.17 2.83
CA VAL A 178 -4.29 2.22 1.91
C VAL A 178 -2.77 2.40 1.95
N ILE A 179 -2.04 1.30 2.08
CA ILE A 179 -0.58 1.26 1.96
C ILE A 179 -0.21 0.42 0.73
N LEU A 180 0.56 1.00 -0.16
CA LEU A 180 1.12 0.36 -1.36
C LEU A 180 2.63 0.22 -1.17
N ALA A 181 3.14 -1.00 -1.10
CA ALA A 181 4.56 -1.27 -0.89
C ALA A 181 5.15 -2.02 -2.09
N ASP A 182 6.10 -1.40 -2.78
CA ASP A 182 6.77 -1.97 -3.94
C ASP A 182 8.15 -2.49 -3.55
N GLU A 183 8.29 -3.82 -3.41
CA GLU A 183 9.51 -4.53 -3.03
C GLU A 183 10.20 -3.94 -1.78
N PRO A 184 9.48 -3.70 -0.66
CA PRO A 184 9.99 -2.90 0.46
C PRO A 184 11.19 -3.52 1.20
N THR A 185 11.50 -4.78 0.91
CA THR A 185 12.61 -5.53 1.51
C THR A 185 13.66 -5.96 0.49
N GLY A 186 13.48 -5.61 -0.80
CA GLY A 186 14.29 -6.15 -1.91
C GLY A 186 15.77 -5.77 -1.87
N ASN A 187 16.14 -4.68 -1.20
CA ASN A 187 17.52 -4.18 -1.09
C ASN A 187 18.13 -4.42 0.30
N LEU A 188 17.50 -5.27 1.13
CA LEU A 188 17.89 -5.49 2.52
C LEU A 188 18.40 -6.93 2.71
N ASP A 189 19.29 -7.12 3.68
CA ASP A 189 19.66 -8.45 4.16
C ASP A 189 18.46 -9.11 4.88
N GLU A 190 18.55 -10.43 5.10
CA GLU A 190 17.43 -11.23 5.60
C GLU A 190 16.93 -10.77 6.99
N ASP A 191 17.85 -10.47 7.91
CA ASP A 191 17.51 -10.04 9.27
C ASP A 191 16.83 -8.67 9.25
N THR A 192 17.40 -7.73 8.51
CA THR A 192 16.81 -6.40 8.31
C THR A 192 15.45 -6.48 7.60
N ALA A 193 15.30 -7.36 6.60
CA ALA A 193 14.03 -7.60 5.92
C ALA A 193 12.97 -8.14 6.87
N ALA A 194 13.34 -9.08 7.76
CA ALA A 194 12.44 -9.58 8.80
C ALA A 194 11.98 -8.47 9.76
N ASP A 195 12.89 -7.59 10.17
CA ASP A 195 12.56 -6.44 11.03
C ASP A 195 11.59 -5.46 10.36
N ILE A 196 11.77 -5.20 9.06
CA ILE A 196 10.86 -4.36 8.28
C ILE A 196 9.49 -5.03 8.16
N MET A 197 9.43 -6.33 7.92
CA MET A 197 8.16 -7.06 7.86
C MET A 197 7.44 -7.07 9.23
N ASN A 198 8.16 -7.29 10.32
CA ASN A 198 7.59 -7.18 11.67
C ASN A 198 7.02 -5.79 11.93
N LEU A 199 7.68 -4.73 11.44
CA LEU A 199 7.16 -3.36 11.51
C LEU A 199 5.85 -3.21 10.72
N PHE A 200 5.78 -3.73 9.48
CA PHE A 200 4.54 -3.71 8.69
C PHE A 200 3.40 -4.46 9.40
N MET A 201 3.66 -5.65 9.95
CA MET A 201 2.66 -6.41 10.71
C MET A 201 2.15 -5.64 11.93
N LYS A 202 3.06 -4.98 12.68
CA LYS A 202 2.69 -4.14 13.83
C LYS A 202 1.79 -2.96 13.41
N ILE A 203 2.15 -2.25 12.35
CA ILE A 203 1.36 -1.14 11.80
C ILE A 203 -0.02 -1.66 11.35
N HIS A 204 -0.05 -2.78 10.62
CA HIS A 204 -1.29 -3.38 10.15
C HIS A 204 -2.20 -3.81 11.31
N ALA A 205 -1.67 -4.47 12.33
CA ALA A 205 -2.44 -4.88 13.51
C ALA A 205 -3.03 -3.68 14.27
N GLN A 206 -2.31 -2.55 14.33
CA GLN A 206 -2.71 -1.38 15.11
C GLN A 206 -3.70 -0.46 14.36
N TYR A 207 -3.51 -0.25 13.05
CA TYR A 207 -4.25 0.77 12.28
C TYR A 207 -5.19 0.19 11.24
N GLN A 208 -5.10 -1.11 10.94
CA GLN A 208 -5.97 -1.83 10.00
C GLN A 208 -6.07 -1.19 8.59
N PRO A 209 -4.97 -0.68 8.00
CA PRO A 209 -5.03 -0.23 6.62
C PRO A 209 -5.24 -1.42 5.67
N ALA A 210 -5.77 -1.17 4.47
CA ALA A 210 -5.61 -2.08 3.35
C ALA A 210 -4.15 -2.04 2.89
N VAL A 211 -3.49 -3.18 2.77
CA VAL A 211 -2.09 -3.25 2.33
C VAL A 211 -1.97 -4.06 1.05
N LEU A 212 -1.37 -3.50 0.02
CA LEU A 212 -0.88 -4.23 -1.15
C LEU A 212 0.64 -4.21 -1.14
N MET A 213 1.25 -5.37 -0.90
CA MET A 213 2.70 -5.53 -0.92
C MET A 213 3.13 -6.34 -2.15
N VAL A 214 3.82 -5.67 -3.04
CA VAL A 214 4.45 -6.29 -4.20
C VAL A 214 5.78 -6.88 -3.79
N THR A 215 6.03 -8.14 -4.13
CA THR A 215 7.31 -8.80 -3.88
C THR A 215 7.55 -9.98 -4.82
N HIS A 216 8.81 -10.34 -5.03
CA HIS A 216 9.19 -11.59 -5.68
C HIS A 216 9.63 -12.66 -4.65
N ASN A 217 9.76 -12.30 -3.38
CA ASN A 217 10.19 -13.21 -2.32
C ASN A 217 9.00 -14.02 -1.78
N ARG A 218 8.98 -15.31 -2.10
CA ARG A 218 7.92 -16.24 -1.70
C ARG A 218 7.98 -16.64 -0.22
N GLU A 219 9.11 -16.48 0.46
CA GLU A 219 9.22 -16.85 1.87
C GLU A 219 8.46 -15.84 2.78
N LEU A 220 8.25 -14.61 2.31
CA LEU A 220 7.54 -13.60 3.10
C LEU A 220 6.11 -14.01 3.44
N TYR A 221 5.31 -14.46 2.46
CA TYR A 221 3.91 -14.81 2.72
C TYR A 221 3.76 -16.12 3.53
N LYS A 222 4.76 -17.00 3.50
CA LYS A 222 4.78 -18.19 4.36
C LYS A 222 4.98 -17.83 5.83
N ARG A 223 5.80 -16.80 6.09
CA ARG A 223 6.15 -16.36 7.45
C ARG A 223 5.17 -15.34 8.01
N TYR A 224 4.62 -14.48 7.16
CA TYR A 224 3.73 -13.39 7.55
C TYR A 224 2.37 -13.58 6.88
N PRO A 225 1.27 -13.70 7.64
CA PRO A 225 -0.04 -14.02 7.09
C PRO A 225 -0.58 -12.91 6.19
N GLY A 226 -1.24 -13.31 5.10
CA GLY A 226 -1.87 -12.41 4.15
C GLY A 226 -2.45 -13.19 2.96
N ARG A 227 -3.38 -12.57 2.24
CA ARG A 227 -3.91 -13.11 0.99
C ARG A 227 -2.89 -12.96 -0.13
N VAL A 228 -2.81 -13.92 -1.04
CA VAL A 228 -1.78 -13.93 -2.08
C VAL A 228 -2.40 -13.88 -3.47
N LEU A 229 -1.97 -12.91 -4.25
CA LEU A 229 -2.21 -12.79 -5.68
C LEU A 229 -0.92 -13.09 -6.43
N ILE A 230 -1.05 -13.70 -7.62
CA ILE A 230 0.08 -14.03 -8.49
C ILE A 230 -0.05 -13.23 -9.79
N CYS A 231 1.00 -12.46 -10.11
CA CYS A 231 1.15 -11.72 -11.36
C CYS A 231 2.02 -12.53 -12.32
N GLU A 232 1.39 -13.16 -13.31
CA GLU A 232 2.06 -14.01 -14.31
C GLU A 232 1.28 -14.05 -15.62
N ASN A 233 1.94 -14.41 -16.70
CA ASN A 233 1.33 -14.59 -18.04
C ASN A 233 0.49 -13.40 -18.51
N GLY A 234 0.88 -12.17 -18.13
CA GLY A 234 0.17 -10.94 -18.52
C GLY A 234 -1.13 -10.69 -17.76
N GLY A 235 -1.38 -11.36 -16.62
CA GLY A 235 -2.57 -11.17 -15.80
C GLY A 235 -2.30 -11.33 -14.30
N VAL A 236 -3.36 -11.22 -13.50
CA VAL A 236 -3.34 -11.43 -12.05
C VAL A 236 -4.39 -12.46 -11.69
N ARG A 237 -4.02 -13.42 -10.88
CA ARG A 237 -4.95 -14.41 -10.31
C ARG A 237 -4.72 -14.60 -8.82
N GLU A 238 -5.70 -15.09 -8.13
CA GLU A 238 -5.55 -15.51 -6.74
C GLU A 238 -4.73 -16.80 -6.65
N MET A 239 -3.87 -16.91 -5.64
CA MET A 239 -3.16 -18.17 -5.38
C MET A 239 -4.14 -19.10 -4.68
N GLU A 240 -4.43 -20.25 -5.30
CA GLU A 240 -5.15 -21.33 -4.64
C GLU A 240 -4.34 -21.77 -3.41
N GLN A 241 -4.97 -21.81 -2.24
CA GLN A 241 -4.34 -22.39 -1.07
C GLN A 241 -4.16 -23.89 -1.33
N GLU A 242 -2.93 -24.32 -1.49
CA GLU A 242 -2.62 -25.74 -1.38
C GLU A 242 -3.00 -26.17 0.05
N ILE A 243 -4.10 -26.90 0.17
CA ILE A 243 -4.49 -27.54 1.43
C ILE A 243 -3.48 -28.67 1.65
N TYR A 244 -2.41 -28.38 2.38
CA TYR A 244 -1.55 -29.43 2.89
C TYR A 244 -2.35 -30.19 3.97
N PHE A 245 -2.95 -31.31 3.56
CA PHE A 245 -3.31 -32.33 4.53
C PHE A 245 -2.00 -32.92 5.00
N GLU A 246 -1.54 -32.54 6.19
CA GLU A 246 -0.56 -33.35 6.92
C GLU A 246 -1.20 -34.71 7.18
N ILE A 247 -0.66 -35.76 6.54
CA ILE A 247 -0.99 -37.17 6.77
C ILE A 247 -0.13 -37.68 7.91
#